data_d3aa61afa0812431f7ad42081196bc4d
#
_entry.id   d3aa61afa0812431f7ad42081196bc4d
#
_cell.length_a   1.000
_cell.length_b   1.000
_cell.length_c   1.000
_cell.angle_alpha   90.00
_cell.angle_beta   90.00
_cell.angle_gamma   90.00
#
_symmetry.space_group_name_H-M   'P 1'
#
loop_
_entity.id
_entity.type
_entity.pdbx_description
1 polymer ?
#
loop_
_entity_poly.entity_id
_entity_poly.type
_entity_poly.pdbx_seq_one_letter_code
_entity_poly.pdbx_strand_id
1 'polypeptide(L)'
;MDDDSSTGWIAGGACAMAAALALGACAGGTQTVCPAIGWSNAVIVTLADDWPPVEGGALTVDCSPMCGWAVVQDEPLAERDAVAVPLDGRTAVLQLDMSAPDFVSIRVLGPDGDELADVDTDLAWRRVGGSEQCGGPLEATVVVPAP
;
A
#
# COMPACT_ATOMS: atom_id res chain seq x y z
N MET A 1 36.03 -60.90 51.57
CA MET A 1 34.64 -60.47 51.52
C MET A 1 34.73 -58.99 51.17
N ASP A 2 34.93 -58.65 50.10
CA ASP A 2 34.41 -58.43 48.76
C ASP A 2 33.20 -57.57 48.84
N ASP A 3 33.36 -56.33 48.47
CA ASP A 3 32.21 -55.59 48.01
C ASP A 3 32.61 -54.58 46.95
N ASP A 4 32.08 -54.82 45.81
CA ASP A 4 32.21 -54.15 44.55
C ASP A 4 31.21 -53.03 44.48
N SER A 5 31.61 -51.81 44.33
CA SER A 5 30.71 -50.70 44.11
C SER A 5 31.32 -49.66 43.12
N SER A 6 31.38 -50.08 41.90
CA SER A 6 31.73 -49.16 40.80
C SER A 6 30.66 -49.20 39.71
N THR A 7 29.55 -48.51 39.93
CA THR A 7 28.60 -48.24 38.82
C THR A 7 27.84 -46.95 39.12
N GLY A 8 28.15 -45.84 38.45
CA GLY A 8 27.30 -44.67 38.63
C GLY A 8 27.79 -43.34 38.10
N TRP A 9 28.69 -43.27 37.12
CA TRP A 9 29.21 -41.98 36.70
C TRP A 9 29.14 -41.68 35.18
N ILE A 10 28.32 -42.35 34.39
CA ILE A 10 28.26 -42.17 32.95
C ILE A 10 26.93 -41.57 32.47
N ALA A 11 25.93 -41.35 33.34
CA ALA A 11 24.61 -40.88 32.91
C ALA A 11 24.43 -39.34 32.86
N GLY A 12 25.40 -38.54 33.39
CA GLY A 12 25.24 -37.09 33.51
C GLY A 12 25.68 -36.28 32.30
N GLY A 13 26.46 -36.84 31.39
CA GLY A 13 27.07 -36.10 30.30
C GLY A 13 26.20 -35.88 29.05
N ALA A 14 25.27 -36.75 28.80
CA ALA A 14 24.47 -36.75 27.58
C ALA A 14 23.32 -35.70 27.57
N CYS A 15 22.76 -35.40 28.75
CA CYS A 15 21.67 -34.39 28.83
C CYS A 15 22.15 -32.93 28.72
N ALA A 16 23.39 -32.65 29.12
CA ALA A 16 23.93 -31.28 29.05
C ALA A 16 24.22 -30.84 27.61
N MET A 17 24.62 -31.73 26.72
CA MET A 17 24.86 -31.39 25.30
C MET A 17 23.55 -31.22 24.52
N ALA A 18 22.48 -31.91 24.84
CA ALA A 18 21.19 -31.74 24.16
C ALA A 18 20.53 -30.38 24.47
N ALA A 19 20.73 -29.87 25.70
CA ALA A 19 20.20 -28.55 26.09
C ALA A 19 20.93 -27.38 25.37
N ALA A 20 22.23 -27.53 25.10
CA ALA A 20 23.00 -26.50 24.41
C ALA A 20 22.61 -26.34 22.93
N LEU A 21 22.20 -27.41 22.26
CA LEU A 21 21.73 -27.38 20.86
C LEU A 21 20.34 -26.79 20.71
N ALA A 22 19.47 -26.88 21.72
CA ALA A 22 18.13 -26.30 21.67
C ALA A 22 18.13 -24.76 21.81
N LEU A 23 19.10 -24.18 22.49
CA LEU A 23 19.23 -22.73 22.67
C LEU A 23 19.82 -22.01 21.41
N GLY A 24 20.53 -22.73 20.53
CA GLY A 24 21.09 -22.18 19.31
C GLY A 24 20.09 -21.96 18.17
N ALA A 25 18.94 -22.62 18.22
CA ALA A 25 17.93 -22.56 17.14
C ALA A 25 17.11 -21.26 17.13
N CYS A 26 17.12 -20.47 18.19
CA CYS A 26 16.40 -19.18 18.24
C CYS A 26 17.23 -17.97 17.78
N ALA A 27 18.52 -18.14 17.50
CA ALA A 27 19.43 -17.02 17.16
C ALA A 27 19.58 -16.75 15.64
N GLY A 28 18.83 -17.48 14.78
CA GLY A 28 19.00 -17.45 13.34
C GLY A 28 17.95 -16.69 12.52
N GLY A 29 17.00 -16.05 13.17
CA GLY A 29 16.05 -15.18 12.47
C GLY A 29 16.72 -13.84 12.16
N THR A 30 17.11 -13.61 10.91
CA THR A 30 17.40 -12.25 10.44
C THR A 30 16.12 -11.45 10.52
N GLN A 31 15.90 -10.75 11.65
CA GLN A 31 14.78 -9.82 11.76
C GLN A 31 15.06 -8.68 10.79
N THR A 32 14.32 -8.65 9.69
CA THR A 32 14.32 -7.51 8.80
C THR A 32 13.70 -6.34 9.56
N VAL A 33 14.52 -5.35 9.91
CA VAL A 33 14.04 -4.12 10.54
C VAL A 33 13.49 -3.22 9.44
N CYS A 34 12.18 -3.04 9.41
CA CYS A 34 11.56 -2.10 8.50
C CYS A 34 11.66 -0.68 9.05
N PRO A 35 12.08 0.31 8.24
CA PRO A 35 12.06 1.70 8.65
C PRO A 35 10.61 2.16 8.91
N ALA A 36 10.40 2.92 9.98
CA ALA A 36 9.10 3.50 10.34
C ALA A 36 8.85 4.78 9.52
N ILE A 37 8.84 4.65 8.20
CA ILE A 37 8.53 5.76 7.27
C ILE A 37 7.18 5.50 6.61
N GLY A 38 6.35 6.56 6.56
CA GLY A 38 5.11 6.54 5.79
C GLY A 38 5.41 6.73 4.29
N TRP A 39 4.47 6.36 3.46
CA TRP A 39 4.48 6.60 2.02
C TRP A 39 3.09 7.02 1.56
N SER A 40 3.02 7.57 0.35
CA SER A 40 1.76 7.86 -0.32
C SER A 40 1.55 6.87 -1.45
N ASN A 41 0.31 6.46 -1.64
CA ASN A 41 -0.11 5.72 -2.81
C ASN A 41 -0.63 6.70 -3.87
N ALA A 42 -0.63 6.30 -5.13
CA ALA A 42 -1.10 7.16 -6.22
C ALA A 42 -2.06 6.42 -7.15
N VAL A 43 -3.12 7.11 -7.56
CA VAL A 43 -3.95 6.70 -8.70
C VAL A 43 -3.69 7.66 -9.84
N ILE A 44 -3.22 7.14 -10.97
CA ILE A 44 -2.99 7.89 -12.19
C ILE A 44 -4.20 7.68 -13.08
N VAL A 45 -4.94 8.74 -13.33
CA VAL A 45 -6.09 8.73 -14.24
C VAL A 45 -5.68 9.37 -15.54
N THR A 46 -5.89 8.68 -16.66
CA THR A 46 -5.57 9.17 -18.00
C THR A 46 -6.81 9.08 -18.89
N LEU A 47 -7.16 10.17 -19.55
CA LEU A 47 -8.19 10.16 -20.58
C LEU A 47 -7.65 9.43 -21.83
N ALA A 48 -8.45 8.55 -22.41
CA ALA A 48 -8.08 7.80 -23.62
C ALA A 48 -7.75 8.72 -24.80
N ASP A 49 -7.03 8.21 -25.80
CA ASP A 49 -6.49 9.05 -26.89
C ASP A 49 -7.53 9.70 -27.79
N ASP A 50 -8.72 9.18 -27.83
CA ASP A 50 -9.86 9.66 -28.58
C ASP A 50 -10.69 10.76 -27.87
N TRP A 51 -10.31 11.14 -26.63
CA TRP A 51 -10.93 12.26 -25.97
C TRP A 51 -10.66 13.59 -26.69
N PRO A 52 -11.65 14.46 -26.84
CA PRO A 52 -11.39 15.85 -27.22
C PRO A 52 -10.55 16.56 -26.15
N PRO A 53 -9.83 17.64 -26.51
CA PRO A 53 -9.10 18.44 -25.52
C PRO A 53 -10.04 18.95 -24.42
N VAL A 54 -9.68 18.71 -23.15
CA VAL A 54 -10.44 19.16 -21.97
C VAL A 54 -9.59 20.15 -21.19
N GLU A 55 -9.34 21.33 -21.77
CA GLU A 55 -8.58 22.38 -21.11
C GLU A 55 -9.36 22.95 -19.91
N GLY A 56 -8.72 23.04 -18.76
CA GLY A 56 -9.34 23.54 -17.53
C GLY A 56 -10.34 22.57 -16.89
N GLY A 57 -10.40 21.32 -17.36
CA GLY A 57 -11.21 20.28 -16.75
C GLY A 57 -10.63 19.74 -15.44
N ALA A 58 -11.44 19.00 -14.72
CA ALA A 58 -11.07 18.36 -13.46
C ALA A 58 -11.71 16.98 -13.34
N LEU A 59 -11.19 16.18 -12.40
CA LEU A 59 -11.80 14.92 -11.99
C LEU A 59 -12.38 15.08 -10.60
N THR A 60 -13.56 14.51 -10.35
CA THR A 60 -14.01 14.18 -8.99
C THR A 60 -13.92 12.69 -8.80
N VAL A 61 -13.46 12.27 -7.62
CA VAL A 61 -13.14 10.88 -7.35
C VAL A 61 -13.71 10.47 -6.00
N ASP A 62 -14.50 9.41 -6.02
CA ASP A 62 -15.01 8.72 -4.85
C ASP A 62 -14.42 7.31 -4.77
N CYS A 63 -14.06 6.85 -3.58
CA CYS A 63 -13.49 5.53 -3.38
C CYS A 63 -14.31 4.69 -2.40
N SER A 64 -14.30 3.38 -2.58
CA SER A 64 -14.87 2.46 -1.61
C SER A 64 -13.76 1.59 -0.99
N PRO A 65 -13.65 1.54 0.35
CA PRO A 65 -14.52 2.18 1.34
C PRO A 65 -14.28 3.69 1.54
N MET A 66 -13.10 4.23 1.25
CA MET A 66 -12.75 5.65 1.28
C MET A 66 -11.43 5.91 0.57
N CYS A 67 -11.23 7.11 0.05
CA CYS A 67 -10.01 7.45 -0.68
C CYS A 67 -8.77 7.61 0.20
N GLY A 68 -8.88 8.07 1.45
CA GLY A 68 -7.70 8.35 2.28
C GLY A 68 -6.78 9.39 1.63
N TRP A 69 -7.26 10.61 1.46
CA TRP A 69 -6.48 11.66 0.82
C TRP A 69 -5.22 12.01 1.62
N ALA A 70 -4.09 12.11 0.94
CA ALA A 70 -2.87 12.61 1.55
C ALA A 70 -3.10 14.04 2.07
N VAL A 71 -2.87 14.25 3.36
CA VAL A 71 -3.10 15.53 4.02
C VAL A 71 -2.06 16.54 3.55
N VAL A 72 -2.48 17.56 2.81
CA VAL A 72 -1.69 18.78 2.65
C VAL A 72 -1.85 19.59 3.93
N GLN A 73 -0.76 19.91 4.59
CA GLN A 73 -0.63 20.36 5.98
C GLN A 73 -1.34 21.66 6.34
N ASP A 74 -2.22 22.26 5.71
CA ASP A 74 -2.87 23.52 6.09
C ASP A 74 -4.38 23.61 5.80
N GLU A 75 -5.03 22.52 5.44
CA GLU A 75 -6.48 22.52 5.24
C GLU A 75 -7.19 21.61 6.24
N PRO A 76 -8.24 22.13 6.92
CA PRO A 76 -9.03 21.31 7.81
C PRO A 76 -9.62 20.11 7.08
N LEU A 77 -9.57 18.93 7.73
CA LEU A 77 -10.19 17.68 7.30
C LEU A 77 -11.74 17.79 7.28
N ALA A 78 -12.29 18.87 6.78
CA ALA A 78 -13.71 19.03 6.59
C ALA A 78 -14.16 18.11 5.46
N GLU A 79 -14.99 17.13 5.82
CA GLU A 79 -15.94 16.41 4.95
C GLU A 79 -15.67 16.56 3.43
N ARG A 80 -14.62 15.90 2.94
CA ARG A 80 -14.35 15.87 1.51
C ARG A 80 -14.94 14.59 0.94
N ASP A 81 -16.24 14.61 0.68
CA ASP A 81 -16.91 13.52 -0.02
C ASP A 81 -16.44 13.39 -1.47
N ALA A 82 -15.90 14.45 -2.06
CA ALA A 82 -15.26 14.43 -3.38
C ALA A 82 -14.19 15.51 -3.49
N VAL A 83 -12.98 15.14 -3.86
CA VAL A 83 -11.90 16.10 -4.17
C VAL A 83 -11.84 16.30 -5.67
N ALA A 84 -11.95 17.56 -6.11
CA ALA A 84 -11.71 17.92 -7.50
C ALA A 84 -10.20 18.01 -7.76
N VAL A 85 -9.69 17.17 -8.64
CA VAL A 85 -8.29 17.16 -9.06
C VAL A 85 -8.18 17.71 -10.47
N PRO A 86 -7.41 18.80 -10.71
CA PRO A 86 -7.29 19.37 -12.04
C PRO A 86 -6.60 18.40 -13.01
N LEU A 87 -7.05 18.40 -14.25
CA LEU A 87 -6.37 17.70 -15.34
C LEU A 87 -5.15 18.51 -15.79
N ASP A 88 -4.00 17.85 -15.87
CA ASP A 88 -2.81 18.34 -16.58
C ASP A 88 -2.77 17.67 -17.95
N GLY A 89 -3.23 18.39 -18.95
CA GLY A 89 -3.48 17.85 -20.27
C GLY A 89 -4.57 16.76 -20.23
N ARG A 90 -4.17 15.50 -20.25
CA ARG A 90 -5.09 14.33 -20.25
C ARG A 90 -4.92 13.46 -19.01
N THR A 91 -4.11 13.89 -18.06
CA THR A 91 -3.75 13.08 -16.91
C THR A 91 -4.03 13.85 -15.63
N ALA A 92 -4.48 13.13 -14.61
CA ALA A 92 -4.53 13.60 -13.24
C ALA A 92 -3.90 12.56 -12.31
N VAL A 93 -3.19 13.03 -11.29
CA VAL A 93 -2.57 12.18 -10.29
C VAL A 93 -3.20 12.46 -8.93
N LEU A 94 -3.84 11.44 -8.39
CA LEU A 94 -4.45 11.47 -7.07
C LEU A 94 -3.45 10.91 -6.06
N GLN A 95 -3.05 11.75 -5.10
CA GLN A 95 -2.19 11.32 -4.00
C GLN A 95 -3.07 10.88 -2.83
N LEU A 96 -2.95 9.62 -2.47
CA LEU A 96 -3.60 9.05 -1.29
C LEU A 96 -2.56 8.92 -0.17
N ASP A 97 -3.03 8.77 1.06
CA ASP A 97 -2.19 8.30 2.16
C ASP A 97 -1.73 6.84 1.89
N MET A 98 -1.50 6.06 2.90
CA MET A 98 -1.18 4.63 2.74
C MET A 98 -2.41 3.77 2.40
N SER A 99 -3.59 4.35 2.18
CA SER A 99 -4.79 3.62 1.79
C SER A 99 -4.69 3.09 0.37
N ALA A 100 -5.30 1.95 0.12
CA ALA A 100 -5.38 1.31 -1.18
C ALA A 100 -6.82 0.81 -1.38
N PRO A 101 -7.76 1.70 -1.74
CA PRO A 101 -9.14 1.31 -2.00
C PRO A 101 -9.22 0.31 -3.16
N ASP A 102 -10.19 -0.59 -3.10
CA ASP A 102 -10.37 -1.60 -4.14
C ASP A 102 -11.12 -1.06 -5.36
N PHE A 103 -11.93 -0.03 -5.14
CA PHE A 103 -12.86 0.49 -6.15
C PHE A 103 -12.86 2.02 -6.17
N VAL A 104 -13.05 2.59 -7.35
CA VAL A 104 -13.13 4.02 -7.57
C VAL A 104 -14.22 4.40 -8.56
N SER A 105 -14.95 5.47 -8.25
CA SER A 105 -15.87 6.16 -9.15
C SER A 105 -15.23 7.48 -9.57
N ILE A 106 -15.03 7.69 -10.85
CA ILE A 106 -14.37 8.85 -11.43
C ILE A 106 -15.34 9.59 -12.33
N ARG A 107 -15.58 10.87 -12.03
CA ARG A 107 -16.32 11.76 -12.91
C ARG A 107 -15.38 12.78 -13.55
N VAL A 108 -15.44 12.90 -14.84
CA VAL A 108 -14.70 13.91 -15.61
C VAL A 108 -15.59 15.12 -15.76
N LEU A 109 -15.07 16.27 -15.32
CA LEU A 109 -15.76 17.56 -15.40
C LEU A 109 -15.09 18.45 -16.44
N GLY A 110 -15.89 19.12 -17.24
CA GLY A 110 -15.45 20.19 -18.10
C GLY A 110 -15.09 21.46 -17.33
N PRO A 111 -14.56 22.50 -18.01
CA PRO A 111 -14.16 23.75 -17.37
C PRO A 111 -15.33 24.50 -16.72
N ASP A 112 -16.54 24.30 -17.19
CA ASP A 112 -17.76 24.90 -16.63
C ASP A 112 -18.41 24.06 -15.52
N GLY A 113 -17.78 22.90 -15.17
CA GLY A 113 -18.26 21.98 -14.16
C GLY A 113 -19.29 20.96 -14.68
N ASP A 114 -19.56 20.95 -15.96
CA ASP A 114 -20.44 19.96 -16.58
C ASP A 114 -19.78 18.57 -16.55
N GLU A 115 -20.55 17.54 -16.19
CA GLU A 115 -20.11 16.16 -16.24
C GLU A 115 -19.98 15.69 -17.69
N LEU A 116 -18.79 15.28 -18.07
CA LEU A 116 -18.48 14.78 -19.42
C LEU A 116 -18.47 13.25 -19.49
N ALA A 117 -18.08 12.58 -18.41
CA ALA A 117 -18.10 11.14 -18.30
C ALA A 117 -18.11 10.69 -16.84
N ASP A 118 -18.61 9.49 -16.59
CA ASP A 118 -18.59 8.79 -15.31
C ASP A 118 -18.08 7.36 -15.54
N VAL A 119 -17.11 6.92 -14.73
CA VAL A 119 -16.50 5.59 -14.81
C VAL A 119 -16.31 4.99 -13.44
N ASP A 120 -16.89 3.82 -13.28
CA ASP A 120 -16.72 2.96 -12.10
C ASP A 120 -15.77 1.82 -12.42
N THR A 121 -14.73 1.64 -11.60
CA THR A 121 -13.74 0.58 -11.87
C THR A 121 -13.03 0.08 -10.62
N ASP A 122 -12.61 -1.18 -10.65
CA ASP A 122 -11.70 -1.74 -9.66
C ASP A 122 -10.28 -1.23 -9.89
N LEU A 123 -9.53 -1.02 -8.79
CA LEU A 123 -8.15 -0.58 -8.85
C LEU A 123 -7.18 -1.75 -8.77
N ALA A 124 -6.38 -1.91 -9.81
CA ALA A 124 -5.28 -2.88 -9.84
C ALA A 124 -3.98 -2.26 -9.33
N TRP A 125 -3.71 -2.43 -8.05
CA TRP A 125 -2.55 -1.87 -7.39
C TRP A 125 -1.25 -2.61 -7.73
N ARG A 126 -0.22 -1.86 -8.05
CA ARG A 126 1.14 -2.34 -8.30
C ARG A 126 2.12 -1.65 -7.35
N ARG A 127 2.97 -2.40 -6.69
CA ARG A 127 4.04 -1.82 -5.86
C ARG A 127 5.10 -1.15 -6.75
N VAL A 128 5.43 0.09 -6.41
CA VAL A 128 6.43 0.89 -7.14
C VAL A 128 7.66 1.21 -6.32
N GLY A 129 7.69 0.80 -5.05
CA GLY A 129 8.84 0.97 -4.16
C GLY A 129 8.75 0.12 -2.90
N GLY A 130 9.76 0.23 -2.03
CA GLY A 130 9.84 -0.56 -0.81
C GLY A 130 10.15 -2.02 -1.06
N SER A 131 9.66 -2.90 -0.19
CA SER A 131 9.85 -4.34 -0.29
C SER A 131 8.56 -5.10 0.08
N GLU A 132 8.51 -6.38 -0.26
CA GLU A 132 7.38 -7.23 0.10
C GLU A 132 7.22 -7.36 1.62
N GLN A 133 8.32 -7.40 2.36
CA GLN A 133 8.34 -7.57 3.81
C GLN A 133 8.01 -6.27 4.56
N CYS A 134 8.50 -5.12 4.08
CA CYS A 134 8.33 -3.84 4.74
C CYS A 134 7.19 -2.98 4.16
N GLY A 135 6.55 -3.43 3.09
CA GLY A 135 5.59 -2.62 2.36
C GLY A 135 6.25 -1.56 1.49
N GLY A 136 5.48 -0.60 1.03
CA GLY A 136 5.95 0.51 0.21
C GLY A 136 4.85 1.09 -0.66
N PRO A 137 5.14 2.17 -1.40
CA PRO A 137 4.16 2.87 -2.21
C PRO A 137 3.58 1.96 -3.31
N LEU A 138 2.28 2.14 -3.50
CA LEU A 138 1.49 1.48 -4.53
C LEU A 138 1.02 2.50 -5.56
N GLU A 139 0.84 2.05 -6.78
CA GLU A 139 0.30 2.83 -7.88
C GLU A 139 -0.77 2.03 -8.63
N ALA A 140 -1.86 2.67 -8.96
CA ALA A 140 -2.89 2.14 -9.85
C ALA A 140 -3.08 3.10 -11.03
N THR A 141 -3.40 2.57 -12.21
CA THR A 141 -3.68 3.36 -13.41
C THR A 141 -5.08 3.07 -13.90
N VAL A 142 -5.83 4.13 -14.17
CA VAL A 142 -7.16 4.07 -14.75
C VAL A 142 -7.16 4.83 -16.08
N VAL A 143 -7.69 4.20 -17.13
CA VAL A 143 -7.92 4.87 -18.41
C VAL A 143 -9.42 5.11 -18.56
N VAL A 144 -9.81 6.37 -18.68
CA VAL A 144 -11.19 6.77 -18.88
C VAL A 144 -11.48 6.84 -20.39
N PRO A 145 -12.38 6.00 -20.93
CA PRO A 145 -12.75 6.03 -22.35
C PRO A 145 -13.47 7.34 -22.68
N ALA A 146 -13.44 7.74 -23.94
CA ALA A 146 -14.26 8.87 -24.41
C ALA A 146 -15.76 8.50 -24.31
N PRO A 147 -16.65 9.49 -24.05
CA PRO A 147 -18.08 9.30 -23.91
C PRO A 147 -18.76 8.88 -25.22
#